data_2b56e6f4408fbc0a534616595a21d044
#
_entry.id   2b56e6f4408fbc0a534616595a21d044
#
_cell.length_a   1.000
_cell.length_b   1.000
_cell.length_c   1.000
_cell.angle_alpha   90.00
_cell.angle_beta   90.00
_cell.angle_gamma   90.00
#
_symmetry.space_group_name_H-M   'P 1'
#
loop_
_entity.id
_entity.type
_entity.pdbx_description
1 polymer ?
#
loop_
_entity_poly.entity_id
_entity_poly.type
_entity_poly.pdbx_seq_one_letter_code
_entity_poly.pdbx_strand_id
1 'polypeptide(L)'
;NNITDWVIAGARQDERFELVAVCSRTQERANEFAAKHGIPHTFTSLEEMAKSPLIDAVYIATPNYVHAEQSILCMSHGKHVLCEKPFASNAREVRQMVETAQKQGVTLMEAMISTLNPNFAIVKEHLKDLGTIRRYFASYCQYSSRYDKFKEGIVLNAFKPELSNGAMMDIGIYTVYPMVALFGRPQKVEAQGIRLHTGVDGQGAVNFQYEGMNATILYSKIANSSLPTEIEGEKGNLILDKIHITNTVDFIPRQVVGQGQ
;
A
#
# COMPACT_ATOMS: atom_id res chain seq x y z
N ASN A 1 5.50 1.28 -16.41
CA ASN A 1 4.81 1.61 -15.16
C ASN A 1 5.80 2.39 -14.27
N ASN A 2 5.48 3.64 -13.93
CA ASN A 2 6.38 4.52 -13.16
C ASN A 2 6.82 3.91 -11.82
N ILE A 3 5.94 3.13 -11.17
CA ILE A 3 6.28 2.49 -9.89
C ILE A 3 7.43 1.48 -10.04
N THR A 4 7.42 0.69 -11.09
CA THR A 4 8.49 -0.27 -11.37
C THR A 4 9.82 0.45 -11.65
N ASP A 5 9.78 1.57 -12.37
CA ASP A 5 10.98 2.39 -12.63
C ASP A 5 11.59 2.93 -11.32
N TRP A 6 10.75 3.36 -10.36
CA TRP A 6 11.23 3.83 -9.05
C TRP A 6 11.81 2.71 -8.18
N VAL A 7 11.17 1.54 -8.17
CA VAL A 7 11.67 0.37 -7.44
C VAL A 7 13.03 -0.06 -7.99
N ILE A 8 13.20 -0.10 -9.32
CA ILE A 8 14.48 -0.41 -9.97
C ILE A 8 15.54 0.62 -9.59
N ALA A 9 15.20 1.91 -9.64
CA ALA A 9 16.14 2.98 -9.31
C ALA A 9 16.61 2.89 -7.84
N GLY A 10 15.70 2.55 -6.92
CA GLY A 10 16.03 2.34 -5.51
C GLY A 10 16.86 1.10 -5.28
N ALA A 11 16.46 -0.02 -5.87
CA ALA A 11 17.15 -1.31 -5.71
C ALA A 11 18.59 -1.29 -6.23
N ARG A 12 18.85 -0.56 -7.31
CA ARG A 12 20.21 -0.39 -7.86
C ARG A 12 21.19 0.37 -6.97
N GLN A 13 20.70 0.99 -5.89
CA GLN A 13 21.58 1.64 -4.91
C GLN A 13 22.16 0.64 -3.90
N ASP A 14 21.68 -0.60 -3.89
CA ASP A 14 22.16 -1.67 -3.01
C ASP A 14 22.95 -2.70 -3.84
N GLU A 15 24.22 -2.87 -3.52
CA GLU A 15 25.13 -3.79 -4.23
C GLU A 15 24.71 -5.27 -4.13
N ARG A 16 23.85 -5.62 -3.18
CA ARG A 16 23.31 -6.97 -3.01
C ARG A 16 22.18 -7.30 -4.00
N PHE A 17 21.68 -6.30 -4.73
CA PHE A 17 20.57 -6.44 -5.66
C PHE A 17 21.05 -6.48 -7.10
N GLU A 18 20.68 -7.55 -7.81
CA GLU A 18 20.92 -7.72 -9.23
C GLU A 18 19.60 -7.88 -9.99
N LEU A 19 19.36 -7.00 -10.95
CA LEU A 19 18.17 -7.05 -11.81
C LEU A 19 18.44 -7.94 -13.02
N VAL A 20 18.08 -9.23 -12.92
CA VAL A 20 18.45 -10.25 -13.90
C VAL A 20 17.39 -10.54 -14.95
N ALA A 21 16.12 -10.34 -14.68
CA ALA A 21 15.05 -10.72 -15.60
C ALA A 21 13.82 -9.83 -15.53
N VAL A 22 13.07 -9.80 -16.63
CA VAL A 22 11.73 -9.23 -16.71
C VAL A 22 10.77 -10.21 -17.36
N CYS A 23 9.56 -10.31 -16.80
CA CYS A 23 8.45 -11.04 -17.39
C CYS A 23 7.37 -10.06 -17.87
N SER A 24 6.91 -10.23 -19.10
CA SER A 24 5.83 -9.44 -19.68
C SER A 24 4.91 -10.32 -20.54
N ARG A 25 3.67 -9.87 -20.77
CA ARG A 25 2.68 -10.62 -21.56
C ARG A 25 3.08 -10.86 -23.01
N THR A 26 3.97 -10.05 -23.56
CA THR A 26 4.46 -10.18 -24.93
C THR A 26 5.98 -10.02 -24.95
N GLN A 27 6.64 -10.72 -25.87
CA GLN A 27 8.09 -10.66 -26.04
C GLN A 27 8.55 -9.24 -26.40
N GLU A 28 7.78 -8.54 -27.23
CA GLU A 28 8.08 -7.17 -27.60
C GLU A 28 8.18 -6.23 -26.39
N ARG A 29 7.18 -6.27 -25.51
CA ARG A 29 7.19 -5.46 -24.26
C ARG A 29 8.29 -5.88 -23.30
N ALA A 30 8.57 -7.18 -23.22
CA ALA A 30 9.67 -7.67 -22.41
C ALA A 30 11.00 -7.11 -22.91
N ASN A 31 11.23 -7.14 -24.21
CA ASN A 31 12.44 -6.65 -24.86
C ASN A 31 12.59 -5.11 -24.71
N GLU A 32 11.52 -4.36 -24.92
CA GLU A 32 11.53 -2.90 -24.73
C GLU A 32 11.91 -2.52 -23.30
N PHE A 33 11.29 -3.19 -22.31
CA PHE A 33 11.58 -2.93 -20.91
C PHE A 33 12.98 -3.38 -20.53
N ALA A 34 13.43 -4.53 -21.03
CA ALA A 34 14.77 -5.04 -20.82
C ALA A 34 15.83 -4.09 -21.39
N ALA A 35 15.63 -3.59 -22.61
CA ALA A 35 16.53 -2.60 -23.24
C ALA A 35 16.59 -1.29 -22.45
N LYS A 36 15.42 -0.79 -21.99
CA LYS A 36 15.34 0.44 -21.18
C LYS A 36 16.17 0.35 -19.89
N HIS A 37 16.17 -0.82 -19.25
CA HIS A 37 16.76 -1.01 -17.93
C HIS A 37 18.01 -1.88 -17.94
N GLY A 38 18.54 -2.29 -19.11
CA GLY A 38 19.73 -3.13 -19.20
C GLY A 38 19.54 -4.51 -18.53
N ILE A 39 18.36 -5.11 -18.69
CA ILE A 39 18.03 -6.42 -18.10
C ILE A 39 18.45 -7.52 -19.07
N PRO A 40 19.27 -8.51 -18.64
CA PRO A 40 19.83 -9.50 -19.57
C PRO A 40 18.83 -10.57 -20.04
N HIS A 41 17.81 -10.91 -19.24
CA HIS A 41 16.89 -11.99 -19.55
C HIS A 41 15.43 -11.54 -19.63
N THR A 42 14.69 -12.09 -20.58
CA THR A 42 13.26 -11.81 -20.79
C THR A 42 12.44 -13.10 -20.78
N PHE A 43 11.25 -13.02 -20.17
CA PHE A 43 10.29 -14.12 -20.12
C PHE A 43 8.91 -13.61 -20.55
N THR A 44 8.11 -14.50 -21.17
CA THR A 44 6.70 -14.28 -21.45
C THR A 44 5.78 -15.20 -20.62
N SER A 45 6.37 -16.17 -19.94
CA SER A 45 5.73 -17.05 -18.97
C SER A 45 6.29 -16.81 -17.57
N LEU A 46 5.39 -16.48 -16.64
CA LEU A 46 5.77 -16.33 -15.23
C LEU A 46 6.23 -17.65 -14.62
N GLU A 47 5.64 -18.77 -15.05
CA GLU A 47 6.03 -20.10 -14.58
C GLU A 47 7.45 -20.47 -15.02
N GLU A 48 7.82 -20.19 -16.27
CA GLU A 48 9.19 -20.41 -16.75
C GLU A 48 10.19 -19.53 -15.99
N MET A 49 9.84 -18.26 -15.76
CA MET A 49 10.66 -17.37 -14.95
C MET A 49 10.81 -17.89 -13.52
N ALA A 50 9.72 -18.33 -12.89
CA ALA A 50 9.73 -18.88 -11.53
C ALA A 50 10.56 -20.18 -11.42
N LYS A 51 10.61 -21.00 -12.44
CA LYS A 51 11.45 -22.22 -12.49
C LYS A 51 12.94 -21.93 -12.77
N SER A 52 13.27 -20.74 -13.25
CA SER A 52 14.63 -20.39 -13.62
C SER A 52 15.56 -20.36 -12.40
N PRO A 53 16.75 -21.01 -12.48
CA PRO A 53 17.74 -20.93 -11.41
C PRO A 53 18.43 -19.57 -11.30
N LEU A 54 18.21 -18.68 -12.26
CA LEU A 54 18.77 -17.32 -12.26
C LEU A 54 18.05 -16.38 -11.29
N ILE A 55 16.86 -16.74 -10.80
CA ILE A 55 15.98 -15.90 -10.02
C ILE A 55 15.94 -16.36 -8.56
N ASP A 56 16.24 -15.48 -7.63
CA ASP A 56 16.08 -15.71 -6.19
C ASP A 56 14.77 -15.09 -5.66
N ALA A 57 14.42 -13.93 -6.19
CA ALA A 57 13.26 -13.16 -5.75
C ALA A 57 12.52 -12.53 -6.93
N VAL A 58 11.20 -12.34 -6.77
CA VAL A 58 10.34 -11.73 -7.79
C VAL A 58 9.64 -10.52 -7.21
N TYR A 59 9.73 -9.38 -7.90
CA TYR A 59 8.90 -8.21 -7.65
C TYR A 59 7.67 -8.26 -8.55
N ILE A 60 6.47 -8.30 -7.93
CA ILE A 60 5.19 -8.39 -8.61
C ILE A 60 4.52 -7.01 -8.62
N ALA A 61 4.34 -6.44 -9.82
CA ALA A 61 3.70 -5.14 -10.06
C ALA A 61 2.66 -5.23 -11.19
N THR A 62 1.91 -6.30 -11.19
CA THR A 62 0.81 -6.60 -12.12
C THR A 62 -0.52 -5.97 -11.65
N PRO A 63 -1.65 -6.15 -12.33
CA PRO A 63 -2.94 -5.74 -11.78
C PRO A 63 -3.30 -6.50 -10.49
N ASN A 64 -4.01 -5.81 -9.57
CA ASN A 64 -4.26 -6.28 -8.21
C ASN A 64 -4.87 -7.69 -8.14
N TYR A 65 -5.80 -8.02 -9.05
CA TYR A 65 -6.54 -9.28 -9.03
C TYR A 65 -5.69 -10.54 -9.26
N VAL A 66 -4.48 -10.40 -9.81
CA VAL A 66 -3.55 -11.53 -10.05
C VAL A 66 -2.38 -11.57 -9.05
N HIS A 67 -2.30 -10.63 -8.12
CA HIS A 67 -1.20 -10.57 -7.15
C HIS A 67 -1.07 -11.88 -6.36
N ALA A 68 -2.17 -12.40 -5.82
CA ALA A 68 -2.14 -13.62 -5.02
C ALA A 68 -1.72 -14.84 -5.83
N GLU A 69 -2.35 -15.07 -6.98
CA GLU A 69 -2.02 -16.20 -7.87
C GLU A 69 -0.55 -16.19 -8.27
N GLN A 70 -0.06 -15.06 -8.72
CA GLN A 70 1.32 -14.92 -9.18
C GLN A 70 2.33 -15.05 -8.04
N SER A 71 2.02 -14.49 -6.86
CA SER A 71 2.87 -14.65 -5.68
C SER A 71 2.95 -16.11 -5.24
N ILE A 72 1.82 -16.80 -5.18
CA ILE A 72 1.75 -18.23 -4.82
C ILE A 72 2.53 -19.07 -5.82
N LEU A 73 2.39 -18.81 -7.13
CA LEU A 73 3.14 -19.48 -8.17
C LEU A 73 4.66 -19.34 -7.96
N CYS A 74 5.15 -18.11 -7.80
CA CYS A 74 6.57 -17.86 -7.59
C CYS A 74 7.10 -18.54 -6.31
N MET A 75 6.37 -18.41 -5.20
CA MET A 75 6.76 -19.01 -3.92
C MET A 75 6.73 -20.54 -3.96
N SER A 76 5.81 -21.16 -4.72
CA SER A 76 5.75 -22.61 -4.91
C SER A 76 6.97 -23.17 -5.66
N HIS A 77 7.71 -22.30 -6.36
CA HIS A 77 9.01 -22.61 -6.98
C HIS A 77 10.20 -22.11 -6.15
N GLY A 78 9.99 -21.83 -4.86
CA GLY A 78 11.06 -21.44 -3.93
C GLY A 78 11.55 -19.99 -4.09
N LYS A 79 10.81 -19.11 -4.76
CA LYS A 79 11.21 -17.71 -4.93
C LYS A 79 10.67 -16.83 -3.81
N HIS A 80 11.51 -15.92 -3.30
CA HIS A 80 11.04 -14.82 -2.46
C HIS A 80 10.17 -13.85 -3.26
N VAL A 81 9.20 -13.22 -2.62
CA VAL A 81 8.27 -12.32 -3.31
C VAL A 81 8.15 -10.98 -2.58
N LEU A 82 8.35 -9.90 -3.33
CA LEU A 82 7.91 -8.55 -3.01
C LEU A 82 6.71 -8.23 -3.91
N CYS A 83 5.52 -8.08 -3.32
CA CYS A 83 4.30 -7.82 -4.06
C CYS A 83 3.80 -6.40 -3.82
N GLU A 84 3.41 -5.71 -4.90
CA GLU A 84 2.79 -4.39 -4.81
C GLU A 84 1.51 -4.38 -3.98
N LYS A 85 1.24 -3.22 -3.42
CA LYS A 85 -0.03 -2.93 -2.75
C LYS A 85 -1.16 -2.71 -3.78
N PRO A 86 -2.40 -3.02 -3.46
CA PRO A 86 -2.84 -3.84 -2.34
C PRO A 86 -2.39 -5.28 -2.52
N PHE A 87 -2.04 -5.93 -1.42
CA PHE A 87 -1.38 -7.24 -1.44
C PHE A 87 -2.16 -8.31 -2.20
N ALA A 88 -3.49 -8.32 -2.06
CA ALA A 88 -4.41 -9.19 -2.79
C ALA A 88 -5.81 -8.55 -2.84
N SER A 89 -6.76 -9.20 -3.50
CA SER A 89 -8.13 -8.72 -3.62
C SER A 89 -8.95 -8.87 -2.33
N ASN A 90 -8.54 -9.77 -1.43
CA ASN A 90 -9.25 -10.08 -0.19
C ASN A 90 -8.37 -10.83 0.82
N ALA A 91 -8.85 -10.88 2.08
CA ALA A 91 -8.11 -11.50 3.19
C ALA A 91 -7.91 -13.02 3.03
N ARG A 92 -8.77 -13.73 2.30
CA ARG A 92 -8.59 -15.17 2.03
C ARG A 92 -7.36 -15.40 1.17
N GLU A 93 -7.20 -14.63 0.11
CA GLU A 93 -6.04 -14.68 -0.78
C GLU A 93 -4.75 -14.35 -0.02
N VAL A 94 -4.77 -13.30 0.83
CA VAL A 94 -3.62 -12.96 1.67
C VAL A 94 -3.22 -14.13 2.58
N ARG A 95 -4.18 -14.80 3.23
CA ARG A 95 -3.89 -15.98 4.04
C ARG A 95 -3.24 -17.10 3.23
N GLN A 96 -3.73 -17.38 2.03
CA GLN A 96 -3.13 -18.38 1.14
C GLN A 96 -1.70 -18.02 0.75
N MET A 97 -1.42 -16.76 0.48
CA MET A 97 -0.06 -16.28 0.21
C MET A 97 0.87 -16.50 1.41
N VAL A 98 0.43 -16.11 2.61
CA VAL A 98 1.20 -16.27 3.85
C VAL A 98 1.46 -17.74 4.16
N GLU A 99 0.44 -18.60 4.07
CA GLU A 99 0.56 -20.04 4.28
C GLU A 99 1.54 -20.68 3.27
N THR A 100 1.49 -20.24 2.01
CA THR A 100 2.43 -20.71 0.98
C THR A 100 3.85 -20.29 1.31
N ALA A 101 4.07 -19.04 1.69
CA ALA A 101 5.39 -18.54 2.06
C ALA A 101 5.99 -19.34 3.24
N GLN A 102 5.19 -19.58 4.27
CA GLN A 102 5.59 -20.36 5.44
C GLN A 102 5.93 -21.81 5.06
N LYS A 103 5.08 -22.46 4.26
CA LYS A 103 5.28 -23.84 3.80
C LYS A 103 6.54 -23.99 2.96
N GLN A 104 6.85 -23.01 2.12
CA GLN A 104 8.01 -23.02 1.23
C GLN A 104 9.30 -22.48 1.88
N GLY A 105 9.19 -21.89 3.09
CA GLY A 105 10.34 -21.28 3.76
C GLY A 105 10.91 -20.06 3.03
N VAL A 106 10.07 -19.31 2.32
CA VAL A 106 10.47 -18.12 1.55
C VAL A 106 9.91 -16.83 2.18
N THR A 107 10.56 -15.73 1.87
CA THR A 107 10.11 -14.40 2.31
C THR A 107 9.00 -13.89 1.39
N LEU A 108 7.93 -13.41 2.00
CA LEU A 108 6.84 -12.71 1.34
C LEU A 108 6.68 -11.33 1.99
N MET A 109 6.68 -10.27 1.19
CA MET A 109 6.57 -8.89 1.66
C MET A 109 5.64 -8.08 0.77
N GLU A 110 4.81 -7.24 1.38
CA GLU A 110 4.02 -6.23 0.68
C GLU A 110 4.84 -4.94 0.51
N ALA A 111 4.82 -4.36 -0.69
CA ALA A 111 5.51 -3.10 -0.99
C ALA A 111 4.73 -1.89 -0.44
N MET A 112 4.55 -1.84 0.87
CA MET A 112 3.84 -0.76 1.58
C MET A 112 4.83 0.32 2.05
N ILE A 113 5.12 1.25 1.16
CA ILE A 113 6.13 2.29 1.37
C ILE A 113 5.87 3.15 2.62
N SER A 114 4.62 3.39 3.00
CA SER A 114 4.28 4.26 4.15
C SER A 114 4.87 3.75 5.47
N THR A 115 4.91 2.44 5.68
CA THR A 115 5.45 1.83 6.92
C THR A 115 6.94 1.52 6.84
N LEU A 116 7.53 1.61 5.66
CA LEU A 116 8.97 1.46 5.41
C LEU A 116 9.69 2.83 5.40
N ASN A 117 8.92 3.92 5.38
CA ASN A 117 9.45 5.28 5.46
C ASN A 117 10.15 5.49 6.82
N PRO A 118 11.38 6.06 6.86
CA PRO A 118 12.10 6.32 8.13
C PRO A 118 11.28 7.11 9.15
N ASN A 119 10.46 8.07 8.72
CA ASN A 119 9.61 8.85 9.60
C ASN A 119 8.51 8.02 10.29
N PHE A 120 8.14 6.86 9.75
CA PHE A 120 7.23 5.94 10.43
C PHE A 120 7.88 5.29 11.67
N ALA A 121 9.19 5.08 11.66
CA ALA A 121 9.93 4.65 12.85
C ALA A 121 9.91 5.75 13.93
N ILE A 122 10.05 7.02 13.54
CA ILE A 122 9.90 8.17 14.44
C ILE A 122 8.51 8.19 15.08
N VAL A 123 7.45 7.99 14.29
CA VAL A 123 6.08 7.89 14.82
C VAL A 123 5.98 6.79 15.87
N LYS A 124 6.49 5.58 15.59
CA LYS A 124 6.48 4.46 16.56
C LYS A 124 7.22 4.80 17.87
N GLU A 125 8.36 5.44 17.76
CA GLU A 125 9.17 5.82 18.92
C GLU A 125 8.44 6.82 19.81
N HIS A 126 7.76 7.80 19.22
CA HIS A 126 7.10 8.88 19.93
C HIS A 126 5.66 8.60 20.37
N LEU A 127 5.06 7.44 20.03
CA LEU A 127 3.75 7.06 20.54
C LEU A 127 3.69 7.09 22.08
N LYS A 128 4.75 6.70 22.76
CA LYS A 128 4.86 6.70 24.24
C LYS A 128 4.74 8.11 24.86
N ASP A 129 5.13 9.14 24.10
CA ASP A 129 5.13 10.53 24.57
C ASP A 129 3.73 11.13 24.58
N LEU A 130 2.79 10.52 23.83
CA LEU A 130 1.40 10.95 23.75
C LEU A 130 0.56 10.58 24.99
N GLY A 131 1.08 9.74 25.89
CA GLY A 131 0.30 9.13 26.97
C GLY A 131 -0.72 8.13 26.42
N THR A 132 -1.92 8.07 27.02
CA THR A 132 -2.98 7.21 26.48
C THR A 132 -3.46 7.73 25.14
N ILE A 133 -3.34 6.94 24.08
CA ILE A 133 -3.81 7.30 22.75
C ILE A 133 -5.32 7.20 22.73
N ARG A 134 -5.98 8.23 22.21
CA ARG A 134 -7.44 8.36 22.16
C ARG A 134 -8.00 8.33 20.75
N ARG A 135 -7.23 8.84 19.77
CA ARG A 135 -7.69 8.84 18.37
C ARG A 135 -6.52 8.68 17.39
N TYR A 136 -6.80 7.97 16.32
CA TYR A 136 -6.05 8.01 15.09
C TYR A 136 -6.94 8.61 14.00
N PHE A 137 -6.47 9.66 13.34
CA PHE A 137 -7.12 10.24 12.17
C PHE A 137 -6.15 10.22 11.00
N ALA A 138 -6.58 9.69 9.86
CA ALA A 138 -5.79 9.72 8.63
C ALA A 138 -6.63 10.14 7.43
N SER A 139 -6.03 10.94 6.56
CA SER A 139 -6.66 11.39 5.33
C SER A 139 -5.73 11.18 4.14
N TYR A 140 -6.24 10.51 3.11
CA TYR A 140 -5.61 10.47 1.80
C TYR A 140 -6.68 10.66 0.72
N CYS A 141 -6.87 11.90 0.34
CA CYS A 141 -7.81 12.31 -0.68
C CYS A 141 -7.06 13.04 -1.79
N GLN A 142 -7.01 12.43 -2.96
CA GLN A 142 -6.35 12.97 -4.13
C GLN A 142 -7.23 12.81 -5.36
N TYR A 143 -7.63 13.92 -5.97
CA TYR A 143 -8.35 13.89 -7.23
C TYR A 143 -7.53 13.16 -8.29
N SER A 144 -8.04 12.05 -8.78
CA SER A 144 -7.31 11.21 -9.74
C SER A 144 -7.21 11.88 -11.09
N SER A 145 -6.00 11.92 -11.66
CA SER A 145 -5.79 12.38 -13.05
C SER A 145 -6.57 11.56 -14.10
N ARG A 146 -7.15 10.42 -13.70
CA ARG A 146 -7.97 9.55 -14.55
C ARG A 146 -9.45 9.80 -14.39
N TYR A 147 -9.87 10.62 -13.40
CA TYR A 147 -11.28 10.80 -13.08
C TYR A 147 -12.01 11.68 -14.11
N ASP A 148 -11.34 12.65 -14.75
CA ASP A 148 -11.97 13.42 -15.83
C ASP A 148 -12.34 12.54 -17.00
N LYS A 149 -11.46 11.63 -17.43
CA LYS A 149 -11.78 10.63 -18.45
C LYS A 149 -12.94 9.71 -18.05
N PHE A 150 -12.99 9.35 -16.77
CA PHE A 150 -14.11 8.56 -16.26
C PHE A 150 -15.45 9.32 -16.38
N LYS A 151 -15.48 10.63 -16.10
CA LYS A 151 -16.68 11.48 -16.29
C LYS A 151 -17.09 11.59 -17.78
N GLU A 152 -16.13 11.49 -18.69
CA GLU A 152 -16.33 11.45 -20.13
C GLU A 152 -16.76 10.05 -20.65
N GLY A 153 -16.96 9.07 -19.75
CA GLY A 153 -17.35 7.71 -20.09
C GLY A 153 -16.16 6.78 -20.41
N ILE A 154 -14.92 7.23 -20.29
CA ILE A 154 -13.72 6.42 -20.56
C ILE A 154 -13.21 5.79 -19.25
N VAL A 155 -13.54 4.52 -19.04
CA VAL A 155 -13.18 3.79 -17.81
C VAL A 155 -11.76 3.23 -17.93
N LEU A 156 -10.82 3.88 -17.24
CA LEU A 156 -9.44 3.40 -17.12
C LEU A 156 -9.31 2.39 -15.95
N ASN A 157 -8.22 1.62 -15.93
CA ASN A 157 -8.00 0.52 -14.99
C ASN A 157 -8.28 0.85 -13.51
N ALA A 158 -7.96 2.05 -13.06
CA ALA A 158 -8.16 2.48 -11.67
C ALA A 158 -9.65 2.45 -11.21
N PHE A 159 -10.59 2.41 -12.15
CA PHE A 159 -12.04 2.42 -11.91
C PHE A 159 -12.75 1.16 -12.41
N LYS A 160 -11.99 0.08 -12.61
CA LYS A 160 -12.48 -1.23 -13.07
C LYS A 160 -12.56 -2.21 -11.91
N PRO A 161 -13.77 -2.64 -11.48
CA PRO A 161 -13.93 -3.58 -10.37
C PRO A 161 -13.34 -4.96 -10.67
N GLU A 162 -13.37 -5.41 -11.92
CA GLU A 162 -12.80 -6.68 -12.37
C GLU A 162 -11.28 -6.77 -12.19
N LEU A 163 -10.60 -5.64 -12.00
CA LEU A 163 -9.17 -5.57 -11.68
C LEU A 163 -8.89 -5.43 -10.17
N SER A 164 -9.90 -5.59 -9.33
CA SER A 164 -9.83 -5.36 -7.87
C SER A 164 -9.35 -3.95 -7.52
N ASN A 165 -9.85 -2.96 -8.28
CA ASN A 165 -9.56 -1.54 -8.07
C ASN A 165 -10.73 -0.83 -7.35
N GLY A 166 -10.48 0.40 -6.96
CA GLY A 166 -11.36 1.29 -6.23
C GLY A 166 -10.54 2.26 -5.39
N ALA A 167 -11.18 3.23 -4.78
CA ALA A 167 -10.46 4.24 -3.98
C ALA A 167 -9.86 3.63 -2.70
N MET A 168 -10.57 2.72 -2.02
CA MET A 168 -10.04 2.01 -0.84
C MET A 168 -8.81 1.18 -1.21
N MET A 169 -8.89 0.39 -2.27
CA MET A 169 -7.81 -0.51 -2.70
C MET A 169 -6.57 0.25 -3.18
N ASP A 170 -6.74 1.39 -3.83
CA ASP A 170 -5.62 2.13 -4.41
C ASP A 170 -4.96 3.10 -3.43
N ILE A 171 -5.75 3.90 -2.70
CA ILE A 171 -5.24 4.95 -1.80
C ILE A 171 -5.73 4.83 -0.36
N GLY A 172 -6.92 4.30 -0.10
CA GLY A 172 -7.43 4.07 1.26
C GLY A 172 -6.55 3.13 2.07
N ILE A 173 -5.91 2.15 1.42
CA ILE A 173 -4.97 1.23 2.04
C ILE A 173 -3.83 1.95 2.79
N TYR A 174 -3.37 3.10 2.30
CA TYR A 174 -2.32 3.89 2.96
C TYR A 174 -2.77 4.51 4.29
N THR A 175 -4.08 4.64 4.52
CA THR A 175 -4.61 5.14 5.80
C THR A 175 -4.87 4.01 6.79
N VAL A 176 -5.24 2.82 6.28
CA VAL A 176 -5.55 1.62 7.10
C VAL A 176 -4.29 0.88 7.53
N TYR A 177 -3.35 0.68 6.62
CA TYR A 177 -2.18 -0.15 6.88
C TYR A 177 -1.31 0.38 8.04
N PRO A 178 -0.95 1.69 8.08
CA PRO A 178 -0.22 2.25 9.22
C PRO A 178 -1.01 2.16 10.54
N MET A 179 -2.33 2.37 10.50
CA MET A 179 -3.19 2.22 11.67
C MET A 179 -3.10 0.80 12.27
N VAL A 180 -3.22 -0.21 11.43
CA VAL A 180 -3.13 -1.62 11.87
C VAL A 180 -1.71 -1.97 12.31
N ALA A 181 -0.68 -1.42 11.66
CA ALA A 181 0.71 -1.63 12.05
C ALA A 181 1.05 -1.01 13.42
N LEU A 182 0.36 0.08 13.81
CA LEU A 182 0.56 0.74 15.10
C LEU A 182 -0.32 0.15 16.22
N PHE A 183 -1.58 -0.16 15.92
CA PHE A 183 -2.61 -0.46 16.92
C PHE A 183 -3.22 -1.85 16.81
N GLY A 184 -2.82 -2.64 15.81
CA GLY A 184 -3.36 -3.98 15.59
C GLY A 184 -4.77 -3.98 15.00
N ARG A 185 -5.47 -5.09 15.18
CA ARG A 185 -6.80 -5.32 14.61
C ARG A 185 -7.88 -4.56 15.41
N PRO A 186 -8.75 -3.77 14.75
CA PRO A 186 -9.87 -3.11 15.41
C PRO A 186 -10.95 -4.13 15.83
N GLN A 187 -11.74 -3.78 16.84
CA GLN A 187 -12.87 -4.56 17.34
C GLN A 187 -14.10 -4.41 16.44
N LYS A 188 -14.33 -3.22 15.88
CA LYS A 188 -15.49 -2.90 15.03
C LYS A 188 -15.08 -1.97 13.90
N VAL A 189 -15.73 -2.12 12.75
CA VAL A 189 -15.53 -1.28 11.55
C VAL A 189 -16.89 -0.85 11.03
N GLU A 190 -17.04 0.46 10.77
CA GLU A 190 -18.23 1.07 10.16
C GLU A 190 -17.79 1.98 9.02
N ALA A 191 -18.35 1.78 7.83
CA ALA A 191 -17.94 2.50 6.64
C ALA A 191 -19.12 3.10 5.89
N GLN A 192 -18.88 4.28 5.32
CA GLN A 192 -19.76 4.94 4.37
C GLN A 192 -18.92 5.38 3.16
N GLY A 193 -19.51 5.34 1.97
CA GLY A 193 -18.78 5.73 0.77
C GLY A 193 -19.70 6.01 -0.41
N ILE A 194 -19.12 6.65 -1.43
CA ILE A 194 -19.77 6.92 -2.71
C ILE A 194 -19.29 5.89 -3.70
N ARG A 195 -20.23 5.07 -4.22
CA ARG A 195 -19.98 4.17 -5.35
C ARG A 195 -20.15 4.90 -6.66
N LEU A 196 -19.23 4.68 -7.57
CA LEU A 196 -19.30 5.16 -8.94
C LEU A 196 -20.13 4.21 -9.81
N HIS A 197 -20.50 4.64 -11.01
CA HIS A 197 -21.37 3.86 -11.91
C HIS A 197 -20.80 2.50 -12.32
N THR A 198 -19.48 2.30 -12.24
CA THR A 198 -18.83 1.01 -12.49
C THR A 198 -18.90 0.05 -11.29
N GLY A 199 -19.38 0.51 -10.14
CA GLY A 199 -19.47 -0.27 -8.91
C GLY A 199 -18.28 -0.12 -7.95
N VAL A 200 -17.17 0.49 -8.39
CA VAL A 200 -16.05 0.80 -7.46
C VAL A 200 -16.40 1.98 -6.57
N ASP A 201 -15.78 2.06 -5.42
CA ASP A 201 -15.83 3.23 -4.55
C ASP A 201 -14.98 4.37 -5.13
N GLY A 202 -15.52 5.59 -5.13
CA GLY A 202 -14.81 6.80 -5.51
C GLY A 202 -14.20 7.51 -4.30
N GLN A 203 -14.87 7.43 -3.15
CA GLN A 203 -14.42 7.94 -1.86
C GLN A 203 -15.16 7.28 -0.71
N GLY A 204 -14.62 7.41 0.49
CA GLY A 204 -15.29 6.95 1.70
C GLY A 204 -14.68 7.50 2.98
N ALA A 205 -15.44 7.26 4.07
CA ALA A 205 -15.04 7.45 5.44
C ALA A 205 -15.24 6.15 6.20
N VAL A 206 -14.29 5.77 7.04
CA VAL A 206 -14.37 4.56 7.84
C VAL A 206 -14.03 4.90 9.29
N ASN A 207 -14.87 4.44 10.21
CA ASN A 207 -14.63 4.49 11.64
C ASN A 207 -14.27 3.10 12.17
N PHE A 208 -13.27 3.06 13.01
CA PHE A 208 -12.79 1.84 13.67
C PHE A 208 -12.85 2.01 15.19
N GLN A 209 -13.27 0.97 15.88
CA GLN A 209 -13.29 0.94 17.34
C GLN A 209 -12.18 0.03 17.86
N TYR A 210 -11.43 0.55 18.81
CA TYR A 210 -10.46 -0.17 19.65
C TYR A 210 -10.86 -0.04 21.12
N GLU A 211 -10.19 -0.75 22.00
CA GLU A 211 -10.36 -0.53 23.43
C GLU A 211 -9.74 0.81 23.85
N GLY A 212 -10.57 1.74 24.33
CA GLY A 212 -10.14 3.06 24.79
C GLY A 212 -9.72 4.06 23.71
N MET A 213 -9.81 3.68 22.43
CA MET A 213 -9.43 4.51 21.28
C MET A 213 -10.39 4.30 20.11
N ASN A 214 -10.62 5.32 19.32
CA ASN A 214 -11.24 5.18 18.01
C ASN A 214 -10.28 5.66 16.90
N ALA A 215 -10.53 5.19 15.67
CA ALA A 215 -9.85 5.70 14.51
C ALA A 215 -10.86 6.11 13.43
N THR A 216 -10.52 7.14 12.66
CA THR A 216 -11.30 7.60 11.52
C THR A 216 -10.37 7.82 10.34
N ILE A 217 -10.73 7.27 9.19
CA ILE A 217 -9.99 7.50 7.95
C ILE A 217 -10.90 8.11 6.89
N LEU A 218 -10.31 9.00 6.09
CA LEU A 218 -10.90 9.56 4.89
C LEU A 218 -10.05 9.20 3.69
N TYR A 219 -10.69 8.78 2.61
CA TYR A 219 -10.00 8.50 1.35
C TYR A 219 -10.87 8.92 0.16
N SER A 220 -10.25 9.46 -0.91
CA SER A 220 -10.97 9.87 -2.10
C SER A 220 -10.07 9.90 -3.33
N LYS A 221 -10.61 9.42 -4.45
CA LYS A 221 -10.06 9.60 -5.81
C LYS A 221 -10.84 10.63 -6.64
N ILE A 222 -11.89 11.20 -6.06
CA ILE A 222 -12.82 12.13 -6.75
C ILE A 222 -12.85 13.52 -6.14
N ALA A 223 -12.14 13.72 -5.02
CA ALA A 223 -11.96 15.01 -4.35
C ALA A 223 -10.56 15.07 -3.71
N ASN A 224 -10.05 16.29 -3.48
CA ASN A 224 -8.84 16.54 -2.71
C ASN A 224 -9.17 16.83 -1.25
N SER A 225 -8.21 16.58 -0.36
CA SER A 225 -8.19 17.08 1.00
C SER A 225 -6.78 17.56 1.34
N SER A 226 -6.70 18.62 2.13
CA SER A 226 -5.47 19.14 2.73
C SER A 226 -5.31 18.78 4.21
N LEU A 227 -6.20 17.94 4.75
CA LEU A 227 -6.12 17.52 6.16
C LEU A 227 -4.91 16.62 6.38
N PRO A 228 -4.07 16.91 7.38
CA PRO A 228 -2.97 16.05 7.78
C PRO A 228 -3.49 14.77 8.44
N THR A 229 -2.58 13.85 8.70
CA THR A 229 -2.83 12.71 9.60
C THR A 229 -2.46 13.10 11.02
N GLU A 230 -3.25 12.66 12.00
CA GLU A 230 -3.06 13.01 13.40
C GLU A 230 -3.25 11.79 14.31
N ILE A 231 -2.34 11.66 15.29
CA ILE A 231 -2.46 10.68 16.38
C ILE A 231 -2.60 11.49 17.67
N GLU A 232 -3.77 11.38 18.29
CA GLU A 232 -4.13 12.18 19.45
C GLU A 232 -3.98 11.36 20.74
N GLY A 233 -3.27 11.92 21.69
CA GLY A 233 -3.08 11.34 23.03
C GLY A 233 -3.39 12.33 24.15
N GLU A 234 -3.44 11.84 25.38
CA GLU A 234 -3.75 12.67 26.55
C GLU A 234 -2.66 13.68 26.90
N LYS A 235 -1.44 13.49 26.39
CA LYS A 235 -0.28 14.38 26.65
C LYS A 235 0.10 15.24 25.46
N GLY A 236 -0.42 14.96 24.28
CA GLY A 236 -0.12 15.68 23.06
C GLY A 236 -0.55 14.92 21.80
N ASN A 237 -0.24 15.46 20.65
CA ASN A 237 -0.60 14.92 19.35
C ASN A 237 0.65 14.80 18.47
N LEU A 238 0.70 13.77 17.62
CA LEU A 238 1.61 13.71 16.48
C LEU A 238 0.85 14.10 15.22
N ILE A 239 1.40 15.03 14.45
CA ILE A 239 0.88 15.46 13.16
C ILE A 239 1.85 15.01 12.07
N LEU A 240 1.33 14.26 11.08
CA LEU A 240 2.06 13.82 9.91
C LEU A 240 1.53 14.60 8.69
N ASP A 241 2.41 15.22 7.91
CA ASP A 241 2.02 16.00 6.73
C ASP A 241 1.25 15.15 5.70
N LYS A 242 1.68 13.91 5.48
CA LYS A 242 1.06 12.95 4.55
C LYS A 242 1.23 11.53 5.06
N ILE A 243 0.16 10.75 5.00
CA ILE A 243 0.20 9.36 5.49
C ILE A 243 0.90 8.41 4.51
N HIS A 244 0.82 8.65 3.21
CA HIS A 244 1.37 7.75 2.19
C HIS A 244 2.88 7.91 2.00
N ILE A 245 3.41 9.13 2.17
CA ILE A 245 4.84 9.46 2.19
C ILE A 245 5.02 10.57 3.20
N THR A 246 5.32 10.23 4.44
CA THR A 246 5.49 11.18 5.53
C THR A 246 6.85 11.87 5.41
N ASN A 247 6.86 13.19 5.26
CA ASN A 247 8.09 13.99 5.23
C ASN A 247 8.37 14.65 6.59
N THR A 248 7.31 15.06 7.30
CA THR A 248 7.43 15.67 8.64
C THR A 248 6.54 14.97 9.65
N VAL A 249 7.04 14.91 10.87
CA VAL A 249 6.31 14.44 12.06
C VAL A 249 6.50 15.49 13.14
N ASP A 250 5.41 16.19 13.49
CA ASP A 250 5.42 17.24 14.48
C ASP A 250 4.73 16.78 15.77
N PHE A 251 5.40 16.91 16.89
CA PHE A 251 4.83 16.68 18.21
C PHE A 251 4.28 18.00 18.78
N ILE A 252 2.98 18.03 19.06
CA ILE A 252 2.29 19.16 19.69
C ILE A 252 1.92 18.76 21.12
N PRO A 253 2.60 19.27 22.15
CA PRO A 253 2.26 18.96 23.54
C PRO A 253 0.88 19.52 23.90
N ARG A 254 0.19 18.82 24.80
CA ARG A 254 -1.11 19.29 25.32
C ARG A 254 -0.94 20.66 25.95
N GLN A 255 -1.73 21.61 25.49
CA GLN A 255 -1.86 22.91 26.16
C GLN A 255 -2.63 22.72 27.46
N VAL A 256 -2.01 23.07 28.59
CA VAL A 256 -2.71 23.17 29.87
C VAL A 256 -3.47 24.50 29.83
N VAL A 257 -4.76 24.44 29.56
CA VAL A 257 -5.63 25.63 29.75
C VAL A 257 -5.60 25.93 31.24
N GLY A 258 -5.09 27.11 31.62
CA GLY A 258 -5.00 27.54 33.02
C GLY A 258 -6.35 27.41 33.71
N GLN A 259 -6.37 26.85 34.91
CA GLN A 259 -7.53 26.95 35.79
C GLN A 259 -7.73 28.44 36.10
N GLY A 260 -8.77 29.00 35.56
CA GLY A 260 -9.16 30.35 35.93
C GLY A 260 -9.75 31.15 34.79
N GLN A 261 -11.01 30.97 34.51
CA GLN A 261 -12.01 32.06 34.50
C GLN A 261 -13.38 31.49 34.76
#